data_b32a1e3a152883c87d23e4fa1dc12bd5
#
_entry.id   b32a1e3a152883c87d23e4fa1dc12bd5
#
_cell.length_a   1.000
_cell.length_b   1.000
_cell.length_c   1.000
_cell.angle_alpha   90.00
_cell.angle_beta   90.00
_cell.angle_gamma   90.00
#
_symmetry.space_group_name_H-M   'P 1'
#
loop_
_entity.id
_entity.type
_entity.pdbx_description
1 polymer ?
#
loop_
_entity_poly.entity_id
_entity_poly.type
_entity_poly.pdbx_seq_one_letter_code
_entity_poly.pdbx_strand_id
1 'polypeptide(L)'
;EMNFLPDVYVPCEVCHGARYNRETLEVHYKGKTIAEVLDMSIEEAAEFFAPISSIHRYLQTLVDVGLGYVRLGQPAPTLSGGEAQRVKLASELQKRSTGRTVYILDEPTTGLHFEDIRKLLGVINGLVDKGNTVIVIEHNLDVIKTADWIIDMGPEGGNGGGTVVAQGTPEDVAANPDSYTGQFRAEIPDVPAPTRKRRKVQVNA
;
A
#
# COMPACT_ATOMS: atom_id res chain seq x y z
N GLU A 1 -9.95 15.08 26.86
CA GLU A 1 -8.95 14.92 25.79
C GLU A 1 -8.19 16.24 25.65
N MET A 2 -6.93 16.24 26.06
CA MET A 2 -6.03 17.36 25.78
C MET A 2 -5.39 17.11 24.41
N ASN A 3 -5.90 17.74 23.37
CA ASN A 3 -5.50 17.52 21.97
C ASN A 3 -4.06 17.92 21.61
N PHE A 4 -3.21 18.28 22.58
CA PHE A 4 -1.85 18.76 22.35
C PHE A 4 -0.75 17.95 23.06
N LEU A 5 -1.11 16.91 23.79
CA LEU A 5 -0.13 16.03 24.42
C LEU A 5 -0.17 14.65 23.74
N PRO A 6 0.99 14.05 23.43
CA PRO A 6 1.02 12.69 22.92
C PRO A 6 0.41 11.73 23.93
N ASP A 7 -0.37 10.76 23.47
CA ASP A 7 -0.93 9.71 24.31
C ASP A 7 0.20 8.95 24.99
N VAL A 8 0.15 8.87 26.31
CA VAL A 8 1.13 8.12 27.10
C VAL A 8 0.57 6.73 27.36
N TYR A 9 1.19 5.73 26.77
CA TYR A 9 0.84 4.33 26.98
C TYR A 9 1.63 3.79 28.18
N VAL A 10 0.93 3.42 29.25
CA VAL A 10 1.53 2.78 30.42
C VAL A 10 1.23 1.28 30.32
N PRO A 11 2.25 0.39 30.44
CA PRO A 11 2.02 -1.05 30.48
C PRO A 11 1.08 -1.42 31.64
N CYS A 12 0.13 -2.32 31.36
CA CYS A 12 -0.76 -2.83 32.40
C CYS A 12 0.04 -3.65 33.42
N GLU A 13 -0.08 -3.32 34.71
CA GLU A 13 0.63 -4.01 35.80
C GLU A 13 0.21 -5.48 35.96
N VAL A 14 -0.98 -5.85 35.49
CA VAL A 14 -1.52 -7.22 35.61
C VAL A 14 -1.05 -8.12 34.47
N CYS A 15 -1.13 -7.64 33.20
CA CYS A 15 -0.80 -8.48 32.06
C CYS A 15 0.57 -8.17 31.44
N HIS A 16 1.28 -7.12 31.93
CA HIS A 16 2.60 -6.70 31.44
C HIS A 16 2.71 -6.59 29.91
N GLY A 17 1.61 -6.19 29.26
CA GLY A 17 1.54 -6.07 27.79
C GLY A 17 1.01 -7.32 27.07
N ALA A 18 0.80 -8.43 27.74
CA ALA A 18 0.30 -9.68 27.13
C ALA A 18 -1.18 -9.59 26.67
N ARG A 19 -1.90 -8.55 27.05
CA ARG A 19 -3.32 -8.25 26.71
C ARG A 19 -4.35 -9.24 27.24
N TYR A 20 -3.93 -10.43 27.66
CA TYR A 20 -4.79 -11.54 28.08
C TYR A 20 -4.49 -11.94 29.52
N ASN A 21 -5.47 -12.53 30.18
CA ASN A 21 -5.33 -13.10 31.51
C ASN A 21 -4.55 -14.41 31.47
N ARG A 22 -4.10 -14.88 32.64
CA ARG A 22 -3.29 -16.09 32.77
C ARG A 22 -4.00 -17.33 32.18
N GLU A 23 -5.29 -17.50 32.44
CA GLU A 23 -6.05 -18.66 31.97
C GLU A 23 -6.12 -18.70 30.43
N THR A 24 -6.30 -17.56 29.77
CA THR A 24 -6.25 -17.47 28.29
C THR A 24 -4.87 -17.81 27.75
N LEU A 25 -3.81 -17.43 28.47
CA LEU A 25 -2.42 -17.70 28.06
C LEU A 25 -2.00 -19.16 28.30
N GLU A 26 -2.80 -19.99 28.99
CA GLU A 26 -2.58 -21.42 29.09
C GLU A 26 -2.97 -22.19 27.81
N VAL A 27 -3.77 -21.56 26.93
CA VAL A 27 -4.16 -22.15 25.65
C VAL A 27 -3.04 -21.98 24.62
N HIS A 28 -2.61 -23.09 24.02
CA HIS A 28 -1.54 -23.10 23.03
C HIS A 28 -2.03 -23.66 21.69
N TYR A 29 -1.59 -23.04 20.61
CA TYR A 29 -1.70 -23.57 19.25
C TYR A 29 -0.31 -23.68 18.64
N LYS A 30 0.10 -24.90 18.22
CA LYS A 30 1.47 -25.18 17.77
C LYS A 30 2.55 -24.68 18.75
N GLY A 31 2.31 -24.81 20.05
CA GLY A 31 3.24 -24.43 21.11
C GLY A 31 3.31 -22.93 21.41
N LYS A 32 2.46 -22.08 20.81
CA LYS A 32 2.42 -20.64 21.04
C LYS A 32 1.10 -20.20 21.66
N THR A 33 1.19 -19.26 22.60
CA THR A 33 0.05 -18.54 23.18
C THR A 33 -0.44 -17.46 22.23
N ILE A 34 -1.63 -16.92 22.49
CA ILE A 34 -2.16 -15.78 21.68
C ILE A 34 -1.27 -14.53 21.81
N ALA A 35 -0.62 -14.30 22.94
CA ALA A 35 0.31 -13.18 23.12
C ALA A 35 1.54 -13.32 22.20
N GLU A 36 2.12 -14.51 22.15
CA GLU A 36 3.26 -14.82 21.26
C GLU A 36 2.87 -14.75 19.78
N VAL A 37 1.65 -15.16 19.43
CA VAL A 37 1.13 -15.02 18.07
C VAL A 37 0.97 -13.54 17.69
N LEU A 38 0.47 -12.70 18.60
CA LEU A 38 0.35 -11.27 18.35
C LEU A 38 1.70 -10.54 18.25
N ASP A 39 2.76 -11.12 18.81
CA ASP A 39 4.12 -10.57 18.71
C ASP A 39 4.83 -10.95 17.40
N MET A 40 4.31 -11.93 16.66
CA MET A 40 4.83 -12.29 15.35
C MET A 40 4.67 -11.14 14.36
N SER A 41 5.61 -11.03 13.41
CA SER A 41 5.39 -10.29 12.18
C SER A 41 4.29 -10.94 11.34
N ILE A 42 3.67 -10.18 10.45
CA ILE A 42 2.63 -10.70 9.54
C ILE A 42 3.20 -11.81 8.65
N GLU A 43 4.47 -11.69 8.23
CA GLU A 43 5.15 -12.72 7.41
C GLU A 43 5.33 -14.02 8.19
N GLU A 44 5.87 -13.97 9.42
CA GLU A 44 5.98 -15.13 10.31
C GLU A 44 4.62 -15.76 10.59
N ALA A 45 3.60 -14.94 10.83
CA ALA A 45 2.25 -15.42 11.07
C ALA A 45 1.63 -16.07 9.82
N ALA A 46 1.92 -15.58 8.62
CA ALA A 46 1.47 -16.20 7.37
C ALA A 46 2.01 -17.62 7.22
N GLU A 47 3.29 -17.84 7.53
CA GLU A 47 3.90 -19.16 7.55
C GLU A 47 3.32 -20.05 8.66
N PHE A 48 3.17 -19.50 9.87
CA PHE A 48 2.62 -20.22 11.02
C PHE A 48 1.20 -20.72 10.77
N PHE A 49 0.36 -19.90 10.14
CA PHE A 49 -1.03 -20.23 9.82
C PHE A 49 -1.23 -20.81 8.41
N ALA A 50 -0.16 -21.18 7.70
CA ALA A 50 -0.26 -21.78 6.35
C ALA A 50 -1.29 -22.93 6.24
N PRO A 51 -1.47 -23.83 7.25
CA PRO A 51 -2.47 -24.90 7.18
C PRO A 51 -3.91 -24.40 7.33
N ILE A 52 -4.12 -23.16 7.79
CA ILE A 52 -5.46 -22.59 8.00
C ILE A 52 -5.72 -21.56 6.89
N SER A 53 -6.22 -22.04 5.76
CA SER A 53 -6.38 -21.26 4.52
C SER A 53 -7.20 -19.97 4.71
N SER A 54 -8.18 -19.96 5.61
CA SER A 54 -8.98 -18.77 5.92
C SER A 54 -8.16 -17.64 6.57
N ILE A 55 -7.20 -17.98 7.46
CA ILE A 55 -6.32 -17.01 8.10
C ILE A 55 -5.17 -16.66 7.16
N HIS A 56 -4.52 -17.69 6.59
CA HIS A 56 -3.37 -17.51 5.70
C HIS A 56 -3.67 -16.54 4.55
N ARG A 57 -4.85 -16.65 3.92
CA ARG A 57 -5.26 -15.75 2.83
C ARG A 57 -5.24 -14.28 3.24
N TYR A 58 -5.71 -13.94 4.45
CA TYR A 58 -5.70 -12.55 4.93
C TYR A 58 -4.27 -12.07 5.21
N LEU A 59 -3.47 -12.90 5.85
CA LEU A 59 -2.07 -12.59 6.15
C LEU A 59 -1.25 -12.42 4.86
N GLN A 60 -1.43 -13.31 3.88
CA GLN A 60 -0.76 -13.23 2.59
C GLN A 60 -1.09 -11.92 1.87
N THR A 61 -2.36 -11.48 1.89
CA THR A 61 -2.73 -10.19 1.29
C THR A 61 -2.00 -9.01 1.97
N LEU A 62 -1.80 -9.08 3.29
CA LEU A 62 -1.02 -8.06 4.00
C LEU A 62 0.47 -8.09 3.63
N VAL A 63 1.05 -9.28 3.43
CA VAL A 63 2.41 -9.44 2.90
C VAL A 63 2.51 -8.86 1.49
N ASP A 64 1.53 -9.14 0.63
CA ASP A 64 1.50 -8.70 -0.78
C ASP A 64 1.44 -7.16 -0.92
N VAL A 65 0.86 -6.47 0.06
CA VAL A 65 0.87 -4.98 0.10
C VAL A 65 2.10 -4.40 0.82
N GLY A 66 3.11 -5.23 1.15
CA GLY A 66 4.35 -4.78 1.77
C GLY A 66 4.26 -4.53 3.28
N LEU A 67 3.38 -5.22 4.00
CA LEU A 67 3.22 -5.11 5.45
C LEU A 67 3.78 -6.34 6.21
N GLY A 68 4.59 -7.17 5.56
CA GLY A 68 5.11 -8.41 6.15
C GLY A 68 5.86 -8.20 7.47
N TYR A 69 6.57 -7.08 7.60
CA TYR A 69 7.36 -6.71 8.79
C TYR A 69 6.54 -6.20 9.99
N VAL A 70 5.29 -5.77 9.75
CA VAL A 70 4.41 -5.24 10.81
C VAL A 70 3.98 -6.36 11.74
N ARG A 71 3.94 -6.11 13.06
CA ARG A 71 3.48 -7.11 14.02
C ARG A 71 1.97 -7.19 14.06
N LEU A 72 1.41 -8.39 14.19
CA LEU A 72 -0.04 -8.61 14.30
C LEU A 72 -0.67 -7.82 15.45
N GLY A 73 0.02 -7.73 16.58
CA GLY A 73 -0.43 -7.00 17.75
C GLY A 73 -0.06 -5.52 17.75
N GLN A 74 0.47 -4.95 16.67
CA GLN A 74 0.83 -3.53 16.65
C GLN A 74 -0.40 -2.64 16.81
N PRO A 75 -0.38 -1.67 17.76
CA PRO A 75 -1.49 -0.74 17.94
C PRO A 75 -1.66 0.17 16.71
N ALA A 76 -2.89 0.36 16.25
CA ALA A 76 -3.18 1.18 15.08
C ALA A 76 -2.59 2.60 15.11
N PRO A 77 -2.56 3.32 16.26
CA PRO A 77 -1.94 4.65 16.33
C PRO A 77 -0.42 4.68 16.10
N THR A 78 0.25 3.53 16.14
CA THR A 78 1.70 3.43 15.90
C THR A 78 2.03 3.14 14.43
N LEU A 79 1.02 2.92 13.61
CA LEU A 79 1.19 2.76 12.16
C LEU A 79 1.47 4.12 11.51
N SER A 80 2.39 4.14 10.57
CA SER A 80 2.57 5.29 9.68
C SER A 80 1.33 5.48 8.77
N GLY A 81 1.16 6.67 8.21
CA GLY A 81 0.07 6.94 7.27
C GLY A 81 0.03 5.96 6.10
N GLY A 82 1.19 5.65 5.52
CA GLY A 82 1.31 4.68 4.43
C GLY A 82 0.96 3.24 4.87
N GLU A 83 1.38 2.81 6.08
CA GLU A 83 1.01 1.49 6.61
C GLU A 83 -0.50 1.38 6.84
N ALA A 84 -1.12 2.39 7.47
CA ALA A 84 -2.56 2.42 7.69
C ALA A 84 -3.35 2.38 6.37
N GLN A 85 -2.88 3.09 5.34
CA GLN A 85 -3.47 3.07 4.00
C GLN A 85 -3.36 1.68 3.37
N ARG A 86 -2.21 1.01 3.48
CA ARG A 86 -2.01 -0.36 2.95
C ARG A 86 -2.84 -1.41 3.70
N VAL A 87 -3.03 -1.27 5.03
CA VAL A 87 -3.98 -2.12 5.79
C VAL A 87 -5.40 -1.97 5.23
N LYS A 88 -5.84 -0.74 4.96
CA LYS A 88 -7.14 -0.47 4.36
C LYS A 88 -7.25 -1.06 2.95
N LEU A 89 -6.21 -0.90 2.13
CA LEU A 89 -6.13 -1.49 0.79
C LEU A 89 -6.24 -3.03 0.86
N ALA A 90 -5.50 -3.69 1.75
CA ALA A 90 -5.57 -5.14 1.95
C ALA A 90 -7.00 -5.59 2.33
N SER A 91 -7.67 -4.82 3.19
CA SER A 91 -9.07 -5.08 3.56
C SER A 91 -10.02 -4.98 2.36
N GLU A 92 -9.84 -3.99 1.48
CA GLU A 92 -10.63 -3.84 0.26
C GLU A 92 -10.41 -4.98 -0.74
N LEU A 93 -9.16 -5.46 -0.86
CA LEU A 93 -8.80 -6.59 -1.73
C LEU A 93 -9.51 -7.91 -1.36
N GLN A 94 -9.87 -8.08 -0.09
CA GLN A 94 -10.61 -9.25 0.39
C GLN A 94 -12.09 -9.22 -0.01
N LYS A 95 -12.61 -8.04 -0.35
CA LYS A 95 -14.00 -7.90 -0.78
C LYS A 95 -14.20 -8.40 -2.22
N ARG A 96 -15.42 -8.80 -2.55
CA ARG A 96 -15.77 -9.14 -3.93
C ARG A 96 -15.71 -7.89 -4.79
N SER A 97 -14.82 -7.88 -5.78
CA SER A 97 -14.70 -6.76 -6.71
C SER A 97 -15.96 -6.66 -7.59
N THR A 98 -16.49 -5.45 -7.71
CA THR A 98 -17.60 -5.13 -8.62
C THR A 98 -17.12 -4.60 -9.98
N GLY A 99 -15.82 -4.26 -10.09
CA GLY A 99 -15.23 -3.63 -11.27
C GLY A 99 -15.70 -2.18 -11.51
N ARG A 100 -16.27 -1.53 -10.50
CA ARG A 100 -16.83 -0.15 -10.59
C ARG A 100 -16.35 0.74 -9.45
N THR A 101 -15.26 0.39 -8.79
CA THR A 101 -14.72 1.14 -7.66
C THR A 101 -13.62 2.08 -8.15
N VAL A 102 -13.60 3.30 -7.62
CA VAL A 102 -12.49 4.23 -7.76
C VAL A 102 -11.68 4.19 -6.46
N TYR A 103 -10.40 3.86 -6.57
CA TYR A 103 -9.44 3.89 -5.46
C TYR A 103 -8.56 5.12 -5.62
N ILE A 104 -8.40 5.90 -4.56
CA ILE A 104 -7.48 7.03 -4.51
C ILE A 104 -6.43 6.68 -3.45
N LEU A 105 -5.18 6.59 -3.87
CA LEU A 105 -4.04 6.27 -3.04
C LEU A 105 -3.09 7.46 -3.03
N ASP A 106 -2.76 7.92 -1.82
CA ASP A 106 -1.89 9.06 -1.60
C ASP A 106 -0.54 8.56 -1.06
N GLU A 107 0.52 8.71 -1.86
CA GLU A 107 1.88 8.24 -1.59
C GLU A 107 1.95 6.81 -1.00
N PRO A 108 1.34 5.80 -1.63
CA PRO A 108 1.25 4.46 -1.05
C PRO A 108 2.60 3.75 -0.95
N THR A 109 3.65 4.26 -1.62
CA THR A 109 5.00 3.67 -1.57
C THR A 109 5.88 4.24 -0.47
N THR A 110 5.41 5.22 0.30
CA THR A 110 6.18 5.83 1.39
C THR A 110 6.66 4.78 2.39
N GLY A 111 7.98 4.76 2.62
CA GLY A 111 8.63 3.83 3.55
C GLY A 111 8.77 2.40 3.03
N LEU A 112 8.49 2.12 1.76
CA LEU A 112 8.68 0.81 1.15
C LEU A 112 10.06 0.64 0.52
N HIS A 113 10.60 -0.57 0.63
CA HIS A 113 11.74 -1.02 -0.15
C HIS A 113 11.31 -1.38 -1.59
N PHE A 114 12.25 -1.39 -2.55
CA PHE A 114 11.97 -1.65 -3.98
C PHE A 114 11.16 -2.93 -4.23
N GLU A 115 11.46 -4.00 -3.52
CA GLU A 115 10.75 -5.28 -3.70
C GLU A 115 9.28 -5.19 -3.23
N ASP A 116 9.02 -4.42 -2.17
CA ASP A 116 7.67 -4.22 -1.67
C ASP A 116 6.87 -3.28 -2.57
N ILE A 117 7.53 -2.28 -3.19
CA ILE A 117 6.93 -1.45 -4.25
C ILE A 117 6.49 -2.34 -5.41
N ARG A 118 7.32 -3.29 -5.84
CA ARG A 118 6.99 -4.24 -6.91
C ARG A 118 5.77 -5.09 -6.58
N LYS A 119 5.68 -5.60 -5.35
CA LYS A 119 4.52 -6.36 -4.86
C LYS A 119 3.27 -5.49 -4.86
N LEU A 120 3.35 -4.28 -4.30
CA LEU A 120 2.24 -3.32 -4.24
C LEU A 120 1.73 -2.97 -5.64
N LEU A 121 2.62 -2.73 -6.61
CA LEU A 121 2.25 -2.49 -8.01
C LEU A 121 1.52 -3.68 -8.63
N GLY A 122 1.93 -4.91 -8.31
CA GLY A 122 1.21 -6.13 -8.72
C GLY A 122 -0.23 -6.15 -8.20
N VAL A 123 -0.42 -5.75 -6.95
CA VAL A 123 -1.73 -5.63 -6.29
C VAL A 123 -2.59 -4.54 -6.96
N ILE A 124 -2.04 -3.35 -7.16
CA ILE A 124 -2.72 -2.22 -7.80
C ILE A 124 -3.16 -2.61 -9.22
N ASN A 125 -2.26 -3.20 -10.01
CA ASN A 125 -2.57 -3.69 -11.35
C ASN A 125 -3.69 -4.74 -11.32
N GLY A 126 -3.68 -5.65 -10.35
CA GLY A 126 -4.74 -6.63 -10.17
C GLY A 126 -6.12 -6.00 -9.88
N LEU A 127 -6.18 -4.84 -9.22
CA LEU A 127 -7.43 -4.08 -9.05
C LEU A 127 -7.92 -3.50 -10.37
N VAL A 128 -7.02 -2.91 -11.16
CA VAL A 128 -7.35 -2.33 -12.46
C VAL A 128 -7.79 -3.42 -13.44
N ASP A 129 -7.14 -4.60 -13.43
CA ASP A 129 -7.52 -5.75 -14.29
C ASP A 129 -8.92 -6.27 -14.00
N LYS A 130 -9.39 -6.10 -12.76
CA LYS A 130 -10.78 -6.39 -12.37
C LYS A 130 -11.79 -5.32 -12.81
N GLY A 131 -11.35 -4.29 -13.56
CA GLY A 131 -12.20 -3.24 -14.12
C GLY A 131 -12.33 -1.98 -13.26
N ASN A 132 -11.64 -1.91 -12.12
CA ASN A 132 -11.66 -0.72 -11.26
C ASN A 132 -10.77 0.39 -11.83
N THR A 133 -10.96 1.62 -11.33
CA THR A 133 -10.09 2.76 -11.59
C THR A 133 -9.22 3.00 -10.36
N VAL A 134 -7.91 3.18 -10.55
CA VAL A 134 -6.99 3.52 -9.46
C VAL A 134 -6.28 4.82 -9.82
N ILE A 135 -6.40 5.80 -8.94
CA ILE A 135 -5.70 7.08 -9.00
C ILE A 135 -4.63 7.05 -7.92
N VAL A 136 -3.38 7.24 -8.31
CA VAL A 136 -2.23 7.23 -7.38
C VAL A 136 -1.58 8.59 -7.42
N ILE A 137 -1.46 9.23 -6.27
CA ILE A 137 -0.66 10.44 -6.10
C ILE A 137 0.73 9.98 -5.69
N GLU A 138 1.73 10.20 -6.52
CA GLU A 138 3.08 9.66 -6.32
C GLU A 138 4.15 10.52 -6.97
N HIS A 139 5.35 10.44 -6.40
CA HIS A 139 6.57 11.03 -6.94
C HIS A 139 7.64 9.96 -7.24
N ASN A 140 7.37 8.69 -6.93
CA ASN A 140 8.25 7.57 -7.21
C ASN A 140 8.19 7.22 -8.72
N LEU A 141 9.31 7.37 -9.41
CA LEU A 141 9.42 7.15 -10.85
C LEU A 141 9.14 5.70 -11.24
N ASP A 142 9.42 4.72 -10.37
CA ASP A 142 9.11 3.31 -10.62
C ASP A 142 7.60 3.05 -10.66
N VAL A 143 6.82 3.83 -9.92
CA VAL A 143 5.35 3.80 -9.98
C VAL A 143 4.85 4.55 -11.20
N ILE A 144 5.35 5.77 -11.42
CA ILE A 144 4.93 6.66 -12.50
C ILE A 144 5.09 5.98 -13.88
N LYS A 145 6.21 5.30 -14.12
CA LYS A 145 6.46 4.60 -15.39
C LYS A 145 5.49 3.44 -15.68
N THR A 146 4.81 2.91 -14.65
CA THR A 146 3.86 1.79 -14.81
C THR A 146 2.42 2.26 -15.03
N ALA A 147 2.15 3.57 -14.94
CA ALA A 147 0.82 4.12 -15.10
C ALA A 147 0.30 3.96 -16.55
N ASP A 148 -1.01 3.79 -16.69
CA ASP A 148 -1.66 3.84 -18.01
C ASP A 148 -1.79 5.29 -18.51
N TRP A 149 -1.94 6.24 -17.55
CA TRP A 149 -2.11 7.66 -17.81
C TRP A 149 -1.50 8.49 -16.68
N ILE A 150 -0.81 9.56 -17.00
CA ILE A 150 -0.20 10.51 -16.06
C ILE A 150 -0.90 11.86 -16.21
N ILE A 151 -1.12 12.52 -15.06
CA ILE A 151 -1.48 13.93 -14.97
C ILE A 151 -0.38 14.58 -14.15
N ASP A 152 0.51 15.32 -14.81
CA ASP A 152 1.63 16.01 -14.19
C ASP A 152 1.22 17.40 -13.75
N MET A 153 1.38 17.69 -12.46
CA MET A 153 0.97 18.93 -11.83
C MET A 153 2.21 19.76 -11.49
N GLY A 154 2.19 21.03 -11.84
CA GLY A 154 3.33 21.91 -11.58
C GLY A 154 3.08 23.37 -12.02
N PRO A 155 4.16 24.11 -12.41
CA PRO A 155 5.59 23.73 -12.32
C PRO A 155 6.15 23.73 -10.90
N GLU A 156 5.55 24.49 -9.97
CA GLU A 156 5.99 24.67 -8.58
C GLU A 156 4.89 24.25 -7.60
N GLY A 157 5.17 24.34 -6.29
CA GLY A 157 4.19 24.14 -5.22
C GLY A 157 3.52 25.47 -4.80
N GLY A 158 2.46 25.37 -3.98
CA GLY A 158 1.77 26.54 -3.43
C GLY A 158 1.12 27.44 -4.49
N ASN A 159 1.24 28.77 -4.33
CA ASN A 159 0.58 29.75 -5.20
C ASN A 159 1.13 29.79 -6.64
N GLY A 160 2.33 29.26 -6.89
CA GLY A 160 2.95 29.17 -8.21
C GLY A 160 2.68 27.85 -8.94
N GLY A 161 1.97 26.91 -8.31
CA GLY A 161 1.72 25.55 -8.82
C GLY A 161 0.24 25.23 -8.98
N GLY A 162 -0.04 23.95 -9.09
CA GLY A 162 -1.41 23.45 -9.13
C GLY A 162 -2.07 23.51 -10.51
N THR A 163 -1.30 23.74 -11.57
CA THR A 163 -1.74 23.63 -12.96
C THR A 163 -1.32 22.31 -13.58
N VAL A 164 -2.07 21.82 -14.56
CA VAL A 164 -1.67 20.65 -15.34
C VAL A 164 -0.60 21.07 -16.34
N VAL A 165 0.63 20.57 -16.17
CA VAL A 165 1.77 20.86 -17.05
C VAL A 165 1.79 19.90 -18.24
N ALA A 166 1.50 18.63 -17.98
CA ALA A 166 1.44 17.59 -18.99
C ALA A 166 0.40 16.53 -18.60
N GLN A 167 -0.19 15.90 -19.61
CA GLN A 167 -1.04 14.74 -19.40
C GLN A 167 -0.94 13.79 -20.59
N GLY A 168 -1.00 12.50 -20.32
CA GLY A 168 -0.89 11.48 -21.37
C GLY A 168 -0.34 10.16 -20.88
N THR A 169 0.08 9.32 -21.80
CA THR A 169 0.85 8.13 -21.47
C THR A 169 2.22 8.52 -20.88
N PRO A 170 2.90 7.62 -20.16
CA PRO A 170 4.26 7.90 -19.69
C PRO A 170 5.20 8.36 -20.82
N GLU A 171 5.03 7.86 -22.03
CA GLU A 171 5.80 8.23 -23.22
C GLU A 171 5.46 9.67 -23.67
N ASP A 172 4.18 10.03 -23.66
CA ASP A 172 3.73 11.40 -24.01
C ASP A 172 4.29 12.44 -23.05
N VAL A 173 4.25 12.12 -21.74
CA VAL A 173 4.77 13.01 -20.70
C VAL A 173 6.31 13.10 -20.76
N ALA A 174 7.01 11.99 -21.04
CA ALA A 174 8.46 11.98 -21.23
C ALA A 174 8.93 12.82 -22.43
N ALA A 175 8.09 12.98 -23.45
CA ALA A 175 8.37 13.79 -24.64
C ALA A 175 8.10 15.30 -24.42
N ASN A 176 7.45 15.68 -23.32
CA ASN A 176 7.10 17.08 -23.05
C ASN A 176 8.27 17.78 -22.33
N PRO A 177 8.91 18.81 -22.95
CA PRO A 177 10.05 19.52 -22.37
C PRO A 177 9.70 20.35 -21.14
N ASP A 178 8.42 20.71 -20.95
CA ASP A 178 7.95 21.52 -19.82
C ASP A 178 7.67 20.66 -18.57
N SER A 179 7.67 19.33 -18.70
CA SER A 179 7.43 18.40 -17.62
C SER A 179 8.74 17.98 -16.95
N TYR A 180 8.94 18.36 -15.67
CA TYR A 180 10.05 17.86 -14.88
C TYR A 180 9.99 16.35 -14.70
N THR A 181 8.81 15.81 -14.42
CA THR A 181 8.56 14.37 -14.33
C THR A 181 8.96 13.67 -15.63
N GLY A 182 8.64 14.27 -16.78
CA GLY A 182 9.01 13.77 -18.11
C GLY A 182 10.52 13.74 -18.33
N GLN A 183 11.24 14.80 -17.95
CA GLN A 183 12.70 14.88 -18.07
C GLN A 183 13.40 13.76 -17.28
N PHE A 184 13.03 13.57 -16.00
CA PHE A 184 13.57 12.49 -15.18
C PHE A 184 13.17 11.11 -15.69
N ARG A 185 11.96 10.95 -16.26
CA ARG A 185 11.51 9.69 -16.86
C ARG A 185 12.34 9.30 -18.08
N ALA A 186 12.75 10.27 -18.91
CA ALA A 186 13.53 10.03 -20.13
C ALA A 186 14.93 9.46 -19.82
N GLU A 187 15.48 9.73 -18.62
CA GLU A 187 16.78 9.21 -18.19
C GLU A 187 16.73 7.75 -17.70
N ILE A 188 15.54 7.21 -17.43
CA ILE A 188 15.39 5.83 -16.93
C ILE A 188 15.31 4.87 -18.11
N PRO A 189 16.18 3.82 -18.18
CA PRO A 189 16.09 2.81 -19.23
C PRO A 189 14.71 2.16 -19.28
N ASP A 190 14.21 1.91 -20.48
CA ASP A 190 12.95 1.19 -20.67
C ASP A 190 13.03 -0.21 -20.06
N VAL A 191 12.41 -0.38 -18.89
CA VAL A 191 12.05 -1.71 -18.43
C VAL A 191 10.85 -2.15 -19.26
N PRO A 192 10.86 -3.36 -19.86
CA PRO A 192 9.73 -3.84 -20.64
C PRO A 192 8.45 -3.66 -19.82
N ALA A 193 7.52 -2.84 -20.30
CA ALA A 193 6.22 -2.69 -19.67
C ALA A 193 5.61 -4.09 -19.54
N PRO A 194 4.95 -4.42 -18.41
CA PRO A 194 4.18 -5.65 -18.33
C PRO A 194 3.26 -5.69 -19.53
N THR A 195 3.17 -6.85 -20.21
CA THR A 195 2.47 -7.10 -21.47
C THR A 195 0.95 -6.90 -21.36
N ARG A 196 0.55 -5.84 -20.72
CA ARG A 196 -0.83 -5.45 -20.51
C ARG A 196 -1.32 -4.74 -21.77
N LYS A 197 -2.39 -5.23 -22.39
CA LYS A 197 -3.10 -4.48 -23.43
C LYS A 197 -3.68 -3.23 -22.77
N ARG A 198 -3.03 -2.08 -22.98
CA ARG A 198 -3.55 -0.77 -22.51
C ARG A 198 -4.98 -0.61 -23.05
N ARG A 199 -5.93 -0.38 -22.15
CA ARG A 199 -7.30 -0.02 -22.53
C ARG A 199 -7.22 1.34 -23.22
N LYS A 200 -7.71 1.44 -24.46
CA LYS A 200 -7.85 2.75 -25.12
C LYS A 200 -8.83 3.59 -24.29
N VAL A 201 -8.33 4.62 -23.66
CA VAL A 201 -9.16 5.64 -23.01
C VAL A 201 -9.86 6.41 -24.13
N GLN A 202 -11.16 6.22 -24.30
CA GLN A 202 -11.96 7.11 -25.14
C GLN A 202 -12.21 8.37 -24.30
N VAL A 203 -11.42 9.40 -24.56
CA VAL A 203 -11.73 10.75 -24.08
C VAL A 203 -12.82 11.26 -25.02
N ASN A 204 -14.06 11.22 -24.58
CA ASN A 204 -15.13 11.94 -25.28
C ASN A 204 -14.91 13.43 -24.97
N ALA A 205 -14.58 14.20 -26.01
CA ALA A 205 -14.50 15.65 -26.00
C ALA A 205 -15.89 16.27 -25.81
#